data_f22675878800d37171b5c3377990c0a6
#
_entry.id   f22675878800d37171b5c3377990c0a6
#
_cell.length_a   1.000
_cell.length_b   1.000
_cell.length_c   1.000
_cell.angle_alpha   90.00
_cell.angle_beta   90.00
_cell.angle_gamma   90.00
#
_symmetry.space_group_name_H-M   'P 1'
#
loop_
_entity.id
_entity.type
_entity.pdbx_description
1 polymer ?
#
loop_
_entity_poly.entity_id
_entity_poly.type
_entity_poly.pdbx_seq_one_letter_code
_entity_poly.pdbx_strand_id
1 'polypeptide(L)'
;MSEMFCFQCQQTAGGSGCVRTGVCGKQPETAALQDELIYELMRLALAAEKSGRRTGEVGRLLMDGLFTTLTNVNFDNAAIRRFTQRVIAQRQELGGWDGELVQLWKGDTDTVSLRSTLLFGLKGMAAYAHHSLNLGHVDPEVTDWFFKGLCEINRAHTVEQWLALIMEFGQVNLKCMALLDTANTGAFGNPVPTRVPTDIKKGPFIVVSGHDLEDLHQLLEQTAGKGINVYTHCEMLPAHGYPGLKKYPHLLGNFGTAWQSQQKEFDNIPAPVLFTTNCLMPPRPSYADRVYTTSVVGYEGLRHISGDENNRKDFTPLIEQALSLGGYEHDHSMSGINGGHMLTTGFAHSAVLSHAPELIRAIQSGAVKHIFLVGGCDGAHPGRNYYTEFVKQTPMDSLVLTLACGKYRFNDLDLGEVGGLPRILDMGQCNDAYSAIRVALALAEAFGCSVNDLPLTLVLSWYEQKAVCILLTLLSLGIKNMYLGPTMPAFLSETVVKTLVDAYGLRPITAPQQDMDAILHRG
;
A
#
# COMPACT_ATOMS: atom_id res chain seq x y z
N MET A 1 1.99 -21.04 -26.51
CA MET A 1 1.52 -20.33 -25.32
C MET A 1 2.75 -19.74 -24.69
N SER A 2 2.79 -18.42 -24.49
CA SER A 2 3.90 -17.77 -23.77
C SER A 2 3.95 -18.34 -22.36
N GLU A 3 5.12 -18.80 -21.94
CA GLU A 3 5.35 -19.22 -20.56
C GLU A 3 5.25 -17.99 -19.67
N MET A 4 4.34 -18.00 -18.70
CA MET A 4 4.24 -16.98 -17.67
C MET A 4 5.16 -17.35 -16.51
N PHE A 5 5.82 -16.35 -15.90
CA PHE A 5 6.43 -16.48 -14.59
C PHE A 5 6.17 -15.22 -13.77
N CYS A 6 5.65 -15.38 -12.55
CA CYS A 6 5.43 -14.25 -11.65
C CYS A 6 5.45 -14.72 -10.19
N PHE A 7 6.28 -14.11 -9.36
CA PHE A 7 6.44 -14.45 -7.93
C PHE A 7 6.45 -13.19 -7.02
N GLN A 8 5.89 -12.08 -7.52
CA GLN A 8 6.04 -10.77 -6.89
C GLN A 8 5.11 -10.49 -5.70
N CYS A 9 4.10 -11.35 -5.42
CA CYS A 9 3.15 -11.12 -4.34
C CYS A 9 3.04 -12.34 -3.40
N GLN A 10 2.44 -12.11 -2.24
CA GLN A 10 2.28 -13.12 -1.21
C GLN A 10 1.41 -14.32 -1.65
N GLN A 11 0.51 -14.11 -2.63
CA GLN A 11 -0.38 -15.16 -3.15
C GLN A 11 0.26 -15.99 -4.27
N THR A 12 1.55 -15.84 -4.50
CA THR A 12 2.29 -16.62 -5.48
C THR A 12 1.97 -18.11 -5.37
N ALA A 13 1.59 -18.74 -6.50
CA ALA A 13 1.17 -20.12 -6.55
C ALA A 13 2.25 -21.06 -5.99
N GLY A 14 1.87 -21.91 -5.03
CA GLY A 14 2.78 -22.86 -4.40
C GLY A 14 3.98 -22.25 -3.67
N GLY A 15 4.00 -20.92 -3.42
CA GLY A 15 5.13 -20.23 -2.83
C GLY A 15 6.40 -20.19 -3.73
N SER A 16 6.27 -20.49 -5.03
CA SER A 16 7.40 -20.61 -5.96
C SER A 16 7.24 -19.76 -7.22
N GLY A 17 6.03 -19.66 -7.78
CA GLY A 17 5.75 -18.88 -8.97
C GLY A 17 4.43 -19.22 -9.64
N CYS A 18 3.75 -18.21 -10.17
CA CYS A 18 2.59 -18.39 -11.05
C CYS A 18 3.10 -18.63 -12.48
N VAL A 19 2.82 -19.80 -13.05
CA VAL A 19 3.36 -20.22 -14.35
C VAL A 19 2.30 -20.41 -15.44
N ARG A 20 1.01 -20.37 -15.10
CA ARG A 20 -0.12 -20.50 -16.05
C ARG A 20 -1.04 -19.30 -16.02
N THR A 21 -1.51 -18.94 -14.84
CA THR A 21 -2.34 -17.77 -14.55
C THR A 21 -1.98 -17.30 -13.15
N GLY A 22 -1.91 -15.99 -12.93
CA GLY A 22 -1.71 -15.42 -11.60
C GLY A 22 -2.88 -15.77 -10.67
N VAL A 23 -2.60 -16.06 -9.41
CA VAL A 23 -3.65 -16.21 -8.38
C VAL A 23 -4.53 -14.96 -8.29
N CYS A 24 -3.95 -13.79 -8.61
CA CYS A 24 -4.65 -12.49 -8.72
C CYS A 24 -5.52 -12.36 -9.98
N GLY A 25 -5.56 -13.35 -10.87
CA GLY A 25 -6.27 -13.30 -12.16
C GLY A 25 -5.43 -12.82 -13.33
N LYS A 26 -4.15 -12.42 -13.13
CA LYS A 26 -3.25 -11.98 -14.21
C LYS A 26 -3.09 -13.08 -15.25
N GLN A 27 -3.35 -12.74 -16.52
CA GLN A 27 -3.19 -13.67 -17.65
C GLN A 27 -1.72 -13.68 -18.12
N PRO A 28 -1.28 -14.76 -18.82
CA PRO A 28 0.09 -14.85 -19.35
C PRO A 28 0.48 -13.70 -20.26
N GLU A 29 -0.43 -13.22 -21.11
CA GLU A 29 -0.20 -12.06 -21.97
C GLU A 29 0.06 -10.79 -21.13
N THR A 30 -0.77 -10.53 -20.12
CA THR A 30 -0.60 -9.38 -19.22
C THR A 30 0.75 -9.45 -18.49
N ALA A 31 1.15 -10.64 -18.04
CA ALA A 31 2.44 -10.84 -17.38
C ALA A 31 3.61 -10.51 -18.32
N ALA A 32 3.56 -11.02 -19.57
CA ALA A 32 4.58 -10.75 -20.57
C ALA A 32 4.68 -9.26 -20.93
N LEU A 33 3.54 -8.57 -21.05
CA LEU A 33 3.50 -7.13 -21.32
C LEU A 33 4.05 -6.29 -20.15
N GLN A 34 3.80 -6.71 -18.92
CA GLN A 34 4.38 -6.05 -17.76
C GLN A 34 5.89 -6.27 -17.68
N ASP A 35 6.39 -7.45 -18.01
CA ASP A 35 7.83 -7.73 -18.11
C ASP A 35 8.47 -6.92 -19.23
N GLU A 36 7.84 -6.84 -20.41
CA GLU A 36 8.29 -5.99 -21.52
C GLU A 36 8.39 -4.51 -21.08
N LEU A 37 7.37 -4.01 -20.40
CA LEU A 37 7.37 -2.64 -19.85
C LEU A 37 8.56 -2.44 -18.90
N ILE A 38 8.83 -3.37 -17.99
CA ILE A 38 9.97 -3.27 -17.06
C ILE A 38 11.28 -3.21 -17.85
N TYR A 39 11.46 -4.05 -18.86
CA TYR A 39 12.65 -4.01 -19.71
C TYR A 39 12.80 -2.67 -20.45
N GLU A 40 11.72 -2.09 -20.96
CA GLU A 40 11.76 -0.78 -21.62
C GLU A 40 12.05 0.36 -20.62
N LEU A 41 11.56 0.28 -19.39
CA LEU A 41 11.93 1.22 -18.34
C LEU A 41 13.43 1.13 -17.99
N MET A 42 14.00 -0.07 -17.93
CA MET A 42 15.44 -0.27 -17.75
C MET A 42 16.24 0.34 -18.91
N ARG A 43 15.82 0.11 -20.17
CA ARG A 43 16.46 0.73 -21.34
C ARG A 43 16.35 2.25 -21.33
N LEU A 44 15.20 2.79 -20.90
CA LEU A 44 15.00 4.24 -20.77
C LEU A 44 15.94 4.84 -19.72
N ALA A 45 16.07 4.20 -18.55
CA ALA A 45 16.98 4.65 -17.51
C ALA A 45 18.46 4.63 -17.98
N LEU A 46 18.87 3.56 -18.67
CA LEU A 46 20.22 3.43 -19.23
C LEU A 46 20.48 4.45 -20.37
N ALA A 47 19.49 4.76 -21.19
CA ALA A 47 19.60 5.80 -22.23
C ALA A 47 19.73 7.20 -21.59
N ALA A 48 18.97 7.47 -20.50
CA ALA A 48 19.06 8.71 -19.76
C ALA A 48 20.44 8.86 -19.08
N GLU A 49 20.99 7.78 -18.51
CA GLU A 49 22.34 7.77 -17.94
C GLU A 49 23.41 8.04 -19.02
N LYS A 50 23.34 7.34 -20.15
CA LYS A 50 24.28 7.50 -21.28
C LYS A 50 24.25 8.91 -21.87
N SER A 51 23.07 9.50 -22.00
CA SER A 51 22.91 10.85 -22.56
C SER A 51 23.13 11.98 -21.53
N GLY A 52 23.20 11.67 -20.24
CA GLY A 52 23.24 12.65 -19.15
C GLY A 52 21.93 13.43 -18.98
N ARG A 53 20.81 12.98 -19.58
CA ARG A 53 19.52 13.67 -19.60
C ARG A 53 18.49 13.00 -18.68
N ARG A 54 18.63 13.24 -17.39
CA ARG A 54 17.65 12.81 -16.37
C ARG A 54 16.63 13.92 -16.14
N THR A 55 15.60 13.99 -16.99
CA THR A 55 14.54 15.01 -16.87
C THR A 55 13.40 14.55 -15.96
N GLY A 56 12.62 15.51 -15.45
CA GLY A 56 11.43 15.19 -14.65
C GLY A 56 10.39 14.36 -15.42
N GLU A 57 10.26 14.59 -16.73
CA GLU A 57 9.36 13.80 -17.59
C GLU A 57 9.81 12.33 -17.68
N VAL A 58 11.10 12.09 -17.89
CA VAL A 58 11.65 10.72 -17.89
C VAL A 58 11.46 10.08 -16.52
N GLY A 59 11.76 10.80 -15.43
CA GLY A 59 11.53 10.33 -14.07
C GLY A 59 10.07 9.93 -13.82
N ARG A 60 9.12 10.73 -14.32
CA ARG A 60 7.68 10.42 -14.24
C ARG A 60 7.33 9.15 -15.02
N LEU A 61 7.87 8.96 -16.22
CA LEU A 61 7.64 7.73 -16.98
C LEU A 61 8.19 6.49 -16.27
N LEU A 62 9.38 6.57 -15.66
CA LEU A 62 9.95 5.48 -14.86
C LEU A 62 9.04 5.14 -13.67
N MET A 63 8.61 6.14 -12.92
CA MET A 63 7.74 6.01 -11.77
C MET A 63 6.37 5.42 -12.14
N ASP A 64 5.65 6.04 -13.10
CA ASP A 64 4.31 5.59 -13.51
C ASP A 64 4.34 4.19 -14.13
N GLY A 65 5.42 3.86 -14.87
CA GLY A 65 5.61 2.54 -15.46
C GLY A 65 5.85 1.46 -14.41
N LEU A 66 6.70 1.72 -13.42
CA LEU A 66 6.91 0.81 -12.28
C LEU A 66 5.61 0.59 -11.51
N PHE A 67 4.87 1.66 -11.22
CA PHE A 67 3.59 1.59 -10.53
C PHE A 67 2.55 0.81 -11.34
N THR A 68 2.49 0.98 -12.66
CA THR A 68 1.60 0.20 -13.56
C THR A 68 1.81 -1.31 -13.41
N THR A 69 3.04 -1.76 -13.15
CA THR A 69 3.39 -3.19 -13.01
C THR A 69 3.27 -3.74 -11.59
N LEU A 70 2.86 -2.93 -10.63
CA LEU A 70 2.61 -3.35 -9.25
C LEU A 70 1.42 -4.33 -9.18
N THR A 71 1.38 -5.20 -8.18
CA THR A 71 0.32 -6.21 -8.05
C THR A 71 -1.07 -5.57 -7.94
N ASN A 72 -2.03 -6.07 -8.70
CA ASN A 72 -3.43 -5.63 -8.73
C ASN A 72 -3.64 -4.16 -9.06
N VAL A 73 -2.83 -3.63 -9.98
CA VAL A 73 -2.95 -2.27 -10.51
C VAL A 73 -3.51 -2.29 -11.92
N ASN A 74 -2.78 -2.81 -12.90
CA ASN A 74 -3.20 -2.74 -14.29
C ASN A 74 -3.26 -4.11 -14.97
N PHE A 75 -4.45 -4.45 -15.44
CA PHE A 75 -4.76 -5.66 -16.20
C PHE A 75 -5.28 -5.32 -17.61
N ASP A 76 -5.24 -4.05 -18.04
CA ASP A 76 -5.60 -3.63 -19.38
C ASP A 76 -4.39 -3.73 -20.30
N ASN A 77 -4.35 -4.78 -21.11
CA ASN A 77 -3.27 -5.04 -22.05
C ASN A 77 -3.07 -3.90 -23.06
N ALA A 78 -4.16 -3.25 -23.50
CA ALA A 78 -4.08 -2.13 -24.44
C ALA A 78 -3.47 -0.88 -23.77
N ALA A 79 -3.83 -0.60 -22.52
CA ALA A 79 -3.26 0.49 -21.73
C ALA A 79 -1.74 0.27 -21.49
N ILE A 80 -1.35 -0.95 -21.10
CA ILE A 80 0.07 -1.31 -20.90
C ILE A 80 0.86 -1.12 -22.19
N ARG A 81 0.35 -1.59 -23.34
CA ARG A 81 1.02 -1.42 -24.65
C ARG A 81 1.17 0.07 -25.00
N ARG A 82 0.12 0.87 -24.84
CA ARG A 82 0.20 2.33 -25.09
C ARG A 82 1.26 2.99 -24.21
N PHE A 83 1.32 2.62 -22.95
CA PHE A 83 2.33 3.15 -22.03
C PHE A 83 3.74 2.73 -22.44
N THR A 84 3.96 1.46 -22.79
CA THR A 84 5.24 0.94 -23.28
C THR A 84 5.70 1.69 -24.54
N GLN A 85 4.80 2.00 -25.48
CA GLN A 85 5.14 2.79 -26.66
C GLN A 85 5.61 4.22 -26.33
N ARG A 86 5.01 4.86 -25.32
CA ARG A 86 5.48 6.17 -24.84
C ARG A 86 6.89 6.08 -24.25
N VAL A 87 7.18 5.03 -23.47
CA VAL A 87 8.52 4.77 -22.92
C VAL A 87 9.54 4.57 -24.03
N ILE A 88 9.20 3.79 -25.07
CA ILE A 88 10.06 3.55 -26.26
C ILE A 88 10.33 4.88 -27.01
N ALA A 89 9.31 5.69 -27.25
CA ALA A 89 9.46 6.97 -27.93
C ALA A 89 10.42 7.90 -27.15
N GLN A 90 10.23 8.03 -25.83
CA GLN A 90 11.11 8.84 -24.99
C GLN A 90 12.55 8.32 -24.95
N ARG A 91 12.74 6.99 -24.94
CA ARG A 91 14.07 6.38 -25.05
C ARG A 91 14.75 6.73 -26.37
N GLN A 92 14.02 6.72 -27.48
CA GLN A 92 14.54 7.08 -28.81
C GLN A 92 14.98 8.56 -28.87
N GLU A 93 14.22 9.46 -28.26
CA GLU A 93 14.58 10.88 -28.15
C GLU A 93 15.87 11.13 -27.34
N LEU A 94 16.21 10.22 -26.42
CA LEU A 94 17.46 10.23 -25.67
C LEU A 94 18.65 9.63 -26.44
N GLY A 95 18.45 9.20 -27.69
CA GLY A 95 19.48 8.58 -28.53
C GLY A 95 19.55 7.06 -28.43
N GLY A 96 18.58 6.45 -27.78
CA GLY A 96 18.44 5.00 -27.64
C GLY A 96 19.47 4.33 -26.72
N TRP A 97 19.19 3.08 -26.42
CA TRP A 97 20.13 2.17 -25.75
C TRP A 97 19.86 0.76 -26.27
N ASP A 98 20.88 0.14 -26.88
CA ASP A 98 20.78 -1.15 -27.57
C ASP A 98 21.67 -2.24 -26.94
N GLY A 99 22.17 -2.00 -25.73
CA GLY A 99 22.95 -2.97 -24.99
C GLY A 99 22.13 -4.18 -24.53
N GLU A 100 22.81 -5.20 -24.08
CA GLU A 100 22.18 -6.41 -23.57
C GLU A 100 21.64 -6.21 -22.16
N LEU A 101 20.41 -6.65 -21.92
CA LEU A 101 19.80 -6.64 -20.59
C LEU A 101 19.91 -8.00 -19.90
N VAL A 102 20.07 -7.98 -18.59
CA VAL A 102 19.95 -9.19 -17.78
C VAL A 102 18.57 -9.81 -17.92
N GLN A 103 18.50 -11.12 -17.84
CA GLN A 103 17.21 -11.82 -17.73
C GLN A 103 16.75 -11.75 -16.27
N LEU A 104 15.70 -10.95 -16.01
CA LEU A 104 15.27 -10.60 -14.65
C LEU A 104 15.08 -11.81 -13.74
N TRP A 105 14.47 -12.87 -14.28
CA TRP A 105 14.05 -14.04 -13.51
C TRP A 105 14.98 -15.24 -13.66
N LYS A 106 16.16 -15.08 -14.29
CA LYS A 106 17.14 -16.15 -14.52
C LYS A 106 18.52 -15.79 -13.96
N GLY A 107 19.24 -16.81 -13.52
CA GLY A 107 20.60 -16.68 -13.00
C GLY A 107 20.80 -17.44 -11.69
N ASP A 108 21.82 -17.08 -10.96
CA ASP A 108 22.07 -17.55 -9.62
C ASP A 108 20.90 -17.14 -8.68
N THR A 109 20.48 -18.06 -7.82
CA THR A 109 19.28 -17.92 -6.99
C THR A 109 19.36 -16.72 -6.06
N ASP A 110 20.51 -16.48 -5.42
CA ASP A 110 20.69 -15.36 -4.50
C ASP A 110 20.71 -14.02 -5.26
N THR A 111 21.37 -13.99 -6.42
CA THR A 111 21.37 -12.81 -7.30
C THR A 111 19.96 -12.47 -7.80
N VAL A 112 19.19 -13.47 -8.24
CA VAL A 112 17.78 -13.26 -8.67
C VAL A 112 16.94 -12.77 -7.50
N SER A 113 17.13 -13.32 -6.31
CA SER A 113 16.44 -12.92 -5.07
C SER A 113 16.71 -11.44 -4.75
N LEU A 114 17.97 -11.02 -4.68
CA LEU A 114 18.37 -9.67 -4.31
C LEU A 114 17.96 -8.64 -5.38
N ARG A 115 18.13 -8.98 -6.66
CA ARG A 115 17.65 -8.18 -7.80
C ARG A 115 16.14 -7.97 -7.76
N SER A 116 15.39 -9.03 -7.50
CA SER A 116 13.94 -8.97 -7.39
C SER A 116 13.51 -8.13 -6.19
N THR A 117 14.21 -8.26 -5.08
CA THR A 117 13.96 -7.47 -3.86
C THR A 117 14.11 -5.97 -4.15
N LEU A 118 15.18 -5.56 -4.83
CA LEU A 118 15.36 -4.15 -5.22
C LEU A 118 14.30 -3.69 -6.22
N LEU A 119 14.01 -4.48 -7.26
CA LEU A 119 12.97 -4.14 -8.25
C LEU A 119 11.59 -3.99 -7.60
N PHE A 120 11.23 -4.88 -6.69
CA PHE A 120 9.94 -4.82 -6.01
C PHE A 120 9.90 -3.66 -5.00
N GLY A 121 11.01 -3.35 -4.36
CA GLY A 121 11.15 -2.12 -3.58
C GLY A 121 10.87 -0.88 -4.44
N LEU A 122 11.52 -0.75 -5.60
CA LEU A 122 11.31 0.36 -6.54
C LEU A 122 9.87 0.49 -6.99
N LYS A 123 9.17 -0.62 -7.28
CA LYS A 123 7.74 -0.59 -7.62
C LYS A 123 6.90 -0.02 -6.46
N GLY A 124 7.19 -0.39 -5.21
CA GLY A 124 6.50 0.13 -4.04
C GLY A 124 6.74 1.62 -3.84
N MET A 125 8.00 2.07 -3.92
CA MET A 125 8.38 3.49 -3.81
C MET A 125 7.74 4.32 -4.94
N ALA A 126 7.60 3.77 -6.14
CA ALA A 126 6.97 4.44 -7.27
C ALA A 126 5.51 4.84 -6.99
N ALA A 127 4.76 4.00 -6.28
CA ALA A 127 3.41 4.35 -5.87
C ALA A 127 3.38 5.56 -4.92
N TYR A 128 4.29 5.62 -3.95
CA TYR A 128 4.39 6.76 -3.02
C TYR A 128 4.79 8.05 -3.72
N ALA A 129 5.82 7.98 -4.58
CA ALA A 129 6.28 9.13 -5.36
C ALA A 129 5.21 9.66 -6.32
N HIS A 130 4.40 8.75 -6.92
CA HIS A 130 3.27 9.11 -7.77
C HIS A 130 2.23 9.95 -7.03
N HIS A 131 1.83 9.54 -5.83
CA HIS A 131 0.86 10.30 -5.02
C HIS A 131 1.42 11.65 -4.58
N SER A 132 2.70 11.72 -4.21
CA SER A 132 3.37 12.97 -3.86
C SER A 132 3.38 13.95 -5.05
N LEU A 133 3.70 13.43 -6.25
CA LEU A 133 3.71 14.21 -7.48
C LEU A 133 2.32 14.75 -7.83
N ASN A 134 1.25 13.97 -7.64
CA ASN A 134 -0.13 14.39 -7.87
C ASN A 134 -0.52 15.61 -7.00
N LEU A 135 0.13 15.77 -5.85
CA LEU A 135 -0.01 16.91 -4.94
C LEU A 135 1.08 17.99 -5.15
N GLY A 136 1.87 17.90 -6.22
CA GLY A 136 2.90 18.87 -6.57
C GLY A 136 4.22 18.75 -5.79
N HIS A 137 4.43 17.65 -5.07
CA HIS A 137 5.63 17.41 -4.28
C HIS A 137 6.58 16.43 -4.98
N VAL A 138 7.83 16.85 -5.17
CA VAL A 138 8.91 16.06 -5.80
C VAL A 138 10.18 16.20 -4.97
N ASP A 139 10.89 15.11 -4.79
CA ASP A 139 12.24 15.07 -4.23
C ASP A 139 13.22 14.58 -5.30
N PRO A 140 14.28 15.36 -5.62
CA PRO A 140 15.27 14.98 -6.64
C PRO A 140 15.99 13.67 -6.33
N GLU A 141 16.34 13.41 -5.07
CA GLU A 141 17.03 12.18 -4.66
C GLU A 141 16.14 10.94 -4.86
N VAL A 142 14.86 11.05 -4.51
CA VAL A 142 13.86 10.00 -4.76
C VAL A 142 13.72 9.76 -6.27
N THR A 143 13.63 10.83 -7.06
CA THR A 143 13.53 10.73 -8.53
C THR A 143 14.79 10.10 -9.14
N ASP A 144 15.97 10.54 -8.72
CA ASP A 144 17.25 10.00 -9.19
C ASP A 144 17.42 8.52 -8.87
N TRP A 145 16.83 8.07 -7.78
CA TRP A 145 16.89 6.66 -7.41
C TRP A 145 16.14 5.72 -8.35
N PHE A 146 15.08 6.19 -9.04
CA PHE A 146 14.46 5.38 -10.10
C PHE A 146 15.41 5.13 -11.26
N PHE A 147 16.18 6.15 -11.67
CA PHE A 147 17.23 5.96 -12.68
C PHE A 147 18.33 5.03 -12.17
N LYS A 148 18.89 5.32 -10.99
CA LYS A 148 19.94 4.53 -10.39
C LYS A 148 19.51 3.08 -10.22
N GLY A 149 18.39 2.82 -9.57
CA GLY A 149 17.94 1.48 -9.25
C GLY A 149 17.71 0.62 -10.50
N LEU A 150 17.08 1.17 -11.55
CA LEU A 150 16.87 0.45 -12.82
C LEU A 150 18.17 0.19 -13.57
N CYS A 151 19.16 1.10 -13.51
CA CYS A 151 20.49 0.87 -14.07
C CYS A 151 21.25 -0.21 -13.29
N GLU A 152 21.22 -0.16 -11.95
CA GLU A 152 21.92 -1.13 -11.09
C GLU A 152 21.34 -2.55 -11.21
N ILE A 153 20.04 -2.70 -11.49
CA ILE A 153 19.41 -4.01 -11.76
C ILE A 153 20.08 -4.68 -12.97
N ASN A 154 20.57 -3.92 -13.95
CA ASN A 154 21.26 -4.45 -15.13
C ASN A 154 22.75 -4.74 -14.93
N ARG A 155 23.31 -4.38 -13.77
CA ARG A 155 24.75 -4.55 -13.48
C ARG A 155 25.02 -5.84 -12.69
N ALA A 156 26.24 -6.33 -12.83
CA ALA A 156 26.72 -7.44 -12.02
C ALA A 156 27.17 -6.91 -10.65
N HIS A 157 26.70 -7.53 -9.60
CA HIS A 157 27.05 -7.19 -8.21
C HIS A 157 27.36 -8.44 -7.40
N THR A 158 28.23 -8.31 -6.42
CA THR A 158 28.38 -9.32 -5.35
C THR A 158 27.17 -9.24 -4.40
N VAL A 159 26.98 -10.24 -3.55
CA VAL A 159 25.92 -10.25 -2.54
C VAL A 159 26.03 -9.02 -1.63
N GLU A 160 27.24 -8.67 -1.19
CA GLU A 160 27.50 -7.51 -0.33
C GLU A 160 27.12 -6.19 -1.01
N GLN A 161 27.40 -6.06 -2.31
CA GLN A 161 27.02 -4.88 -3.09
C GLN A 161 25.50 -4.78 -3.26
N TRP A 162 24.82 -5.88 -3.52
CA TRP A 162 23.35 -5.92 -3.55
C TRP A 162 22.74 -5.50 -2.21
N LEU A 163 23.26 -6.05 -1.09
CA LEU A 163 22.77 -5.67 0.24
C LEU A 163 23.01 -4.19 0.53
N ALA A 164 24.16 -3.64 0.16
CA ALA A 164 24.43 -2.21 0.31
C ALA A 164 23.45 -1.34 -0.49
N LEU A 165 23.15 -1.71 -1.76
CA LEU A 165 22.17 -1.02 -2.59
C LEU A 165 20.76 -1.10 -1.99
N ILE A 166 20.36 -2.25 -1.45
CA ILE A 166 19.06 -2.44 -0.82
C ILE A 166 18.94 -1.58 0.46
N MET A 167 20.01 -1.48 1.26
CA MET A 167 20.00 -0.62 2.45
C MET A 167 19.96 0.87 2.08
N GLU A 168 20.70 1.29 1.06
CA GLU A 168 20.63 2.65 0.54
C GLU A 168 19.22 2.97 0.01
N PHE A 169 18.63 2.04 -0.75
CA PHE A 169 17.24 2.14 -1.21
C PHE A 169 16.28 2.35 -0.04
N GLY A 170 16.42 1.60 1.05
CA GLY A 170 15.59 1.72 2.25
C GLY A 170 15.62 3.12 2.85
N GLN A 171 16.79 3.77 2.88
CA GLN A 171 16.94 5.15 3.36
C GLN A 171 16.26 6.17 2.42
N VAL A 172 16.37 5.98 1.10
CA VAL A 172 15.71 6.86 0.14
C VAL A 172 14.19 6.64 0.15
N ASN A 173 13.73 5.40 0.33
CA ASN A 173 12.30 5.14 0.48
C ASN A 173 11.73 5.81 1.74
N LEU A 174 12.49 5.90 2.84
CA LEU A 174 12.07 6.69 4.03
C LEU A 174 11.84 8.16 3.67
N LYS A 175 12.71 8.76 2.85
CA LYS A 175 12.50 10.14 2.34
C LYS A 175 11.25 10.25 1.48
N CYS A 176 11.02 9.25 0.60
CA CYS A 176 9.81 9.20 -0.22
C CYS A 176 8.54 9.09 0.62
N MET A 177 8.55 8.27 1.67
CA MET A 177 7.43 8.16 2.62
C MET A 177 7.19 9.49 3.37
N ALA A 178 8.26 10.17 3.81
CA ALA A 178 8.18 11.49 4.44
C ALA A 178 7.65 12.56 3.48
N LEU A 179 8.04 12.49 2.21
CA LEU A 179 7.55 13.39 1.15
C LEU A 179 6.04 13.24 0.96
N LEU A 180 5.54 11.99 0.92
CA LEU A 180 4.11 11.72 0.78
C LEU A 180 3.31 12.17 2.00
N ASP A 181 3.82 11.93 3.21
CA ASP A 181 3.22 12.43 4.46
C ASP A 181 3.11 13.96 4.43
N THR A 182 4.18 14.64 4.03
CA THR A 182 4.19 16.11 3.88
C THR A 182 3.18 16.58 2.83
N ALA A 183 3.09 15.89 1.70
CA ALA A 183 2.15 16.22 0.62
C ALA A 183 0.70 16.08 1.08
N ASN A 184 0.34 14.94 1.68
CA ASN A 184 -1.01 14.67 2.16
C ASN A 184 -1.41 15.61 3.29
N THR A 185 -0.57 15.79 4.30
CA THR A 185 -0.87 16.65 5.46
C THR A 185 -0.86 18.14 5.09
N GLY A 186 -0.03 18.53 4.13
CA GLY A 186 -0.01 19.89 3.58
C GLY A 186 -1.28 20.23 2.81
N ALA A 187 -1.79 19.29 2.02
CA ALA A 187 -3.00 19.48 1.22
C ALA A 187 -4.29 19.38 2.05
N PHE A 188 -4.37 18.39 2.95
CA PHE A 188 -5.64 18.03 3.61
C PHE A 188 -5.63 18.23 5.14
N GLY A 189 -4.53 18.68 5.71
CA GLY A 189 -4.34 18.85 7.15
C GLY A 189 -3.92 17.55 7.85
N ASN A 190 -3.44 17.67 9.09
CA ASN A 190 -3.08 16.50 9.89
C ASN A 190 -4.33 15.68 10.25
N PRO A 191 -4.30 14.36 10.08
CA PRO A 191 -5.41 13.50 10.49
C PRO A 191 -5.74 13.65 11.97
N VAL A 192 -7.04 13.62 12.27
CA VAL A 192 -7.56 13.66 13.63
C VAL A 192 -8.43 12.43 13.91
N PRO A 193 -8.43 11.89 15.14
CA PRO A 193 -9.26 10.75 15.51
C PRO A 193 -10.71 10.94 15.10
N THR A 194 -11.24 10.01 14.31
CA THR A 194 -12.58 10.13 13.71
C THR A 194 -13.28 8.79 13.71
N ARG A 195 -14.53 8.78 14.20
CA ARG A 195 -15.41 7.61 14.13
C ARG A 195 -16.12 7.59 12.77
N VAL A 196 -16.13 6.45 12.12
CA VAL A 196 -16.64 6.25 10.75
C VAL A 196 -17.67 5.12 10.77
N PRO A 197 -18.96 5.41 10.45
CA PRO A 197 -20.00 4.38 10.40
C PRO A 197 -19.81 3.48 9.16
N THR A 198 -20.30 2.25 9.26
CA THR A 198 -20.34 1.29 8.14
C THR A 198 -21.72 1.23 7.48
N ASP A 199 -22.75 1.77 8.10
CA ASP A 199 -24.10 1.79 7.54
C ASP A 199 -24.22 2.76 6.35
N ILE A 200 -24.92 2.31 5.30
CA ILE A 200 -25.11 3.06 4.07
C ILE A 200 -26.48 3.72 4.07
N LYS A 201 -26.53 5.02 3.92
CA LYS A 201 -27.79 5.77 3.83
C LYS A 201 -28.50 5.52 2.50
N LYS A 202 -29.83 5.51 2.54
CA LYS A 202 -30.67 5.43 1.33
C LYS A 202 -30.34 6.55 0.35
N GLY A 203 -30.59 6.30 -0.93
CA GLY A 203 -30.39 7.26 -2.02
C GLY A 203 -29.07 7.06 -2.77
N PRO A 204 -28.81 7.90 -3.78
CA PRO A 204 -27.63 7.77 -4.64
C PRO A 204 -26.34 7.86 -3.86
N PHE A 205 -25.38 6.98 -4.19
CA PHE A 205 -24.07 7.02 -3.58
C PHE A 205 -22.96 6.53 -4.54
N ILE A 206 -21.73 6.83 -4.20
CA ILE A 206 -20.51 6.40 -4.88
C ILE A 206 -19.59 5.76 -3.84
N VAL A 207 -18.93 4.65 -4.21
CA VAL A 207 -17.89 4.02 -3.40
C VAL A 207 -16.53 4.33 -4.01
N VAL A 208 -15.59 4.79 -3.20
CA VAL A 208 -14.21 5.11 -3.62
C VAL A 208 -13.22 4.18 -2.93
N SER A 209 -12.48 3.43 -3.73
CA SER A 209 -11.45 2.49 -3.28
C SER A 209 -10.06 2.90 -3.79
N GLY A 210 -9.03 2.48 -3.10
CA GLY A 210 -7.64 2.82 -3.43
C GLY A 210 -7.02 3.77 -2.42
N HIS A 211 -6.07 4.61 -2.87
CA HIS A 211 -5.21 5.37 -1.96
C HIS A 211 -5.14 6.86 -2.28
N ASP A 212 -5.51 7.28 -3.50
CA ASP A 212 -5.30 8.66 -3.96
C ASP A 212 -6.31 9.62 -3.32
N LEU A 213 -5.82 10.46 -2.39
CA LEU A 213 -6.65 11.42 -1.68
C LEU A 213 -7.04 12.61 -2.56
N GLU A 214 -6.22 12.96 -3.58
CA GLU A 214 -6.54 14.03 -4.50
C GLU A 214 -7.70 13.65 -5.42
N ASP A 215 -7.75 12.40 -5.90
CA ASP A 215 -8.88 11.90 -6.67
C ASP A 215 -10.18 11.91 -5.85
N LEU A 216 -10.10 11.51 -4.58
CA LEU A 216 -11.26 11.61 -3.68
C LEU A 216 -11.68 13.08 -3.47
N HIS A 217 -10.71 13.99 -3.27
CA HIS A 217 -10.98 15.42 -3.10
C HIS A 217 -11.70 16.01 -4.30
N GLN A 218 -11.18 15.77 -5.52
CA GLN A 218 -11.83 16.24 -6.75
C GLN A 218 -13.24 15.66 -6.94
N LEU A 219 -13.45 14.40 -6.56
CA LEU A 219 -14.79 13.80 -6.57
C LEU A 219 -15.72 14.47 -5.56
N LEU A 220 -15.26 14.72 -4.33
CA LEU A 220 -16.05 15.39 -3.29
C LEU A 220 -16.44 16.81 -3.72
N GLU A 221 -15.54 17.56 -4.37
CA GLU A 221 -15.88 18.86 -4.95
C GLU A 221 -16.99 18.76 -6.00
N GLN A 222 -16.89 17.79 -6.91
CA GLN A 222 -17.83 17.62 -8.03
C GLN A 222 -19.17 17.04 -7.61
N THR A 223 -19.25 16.33 -6.48
CA THR A 223 -20.50 15.77 -5.93
C THR A 223 -21.20 16.69 -4.93
N ALA A 224 -20.54 17.77 -4.49
CA ALA A 224 -21.11 18.71 -3.53
C ALA A 224 -22.47 19.28 -4.00
N GLY A 225 -23.50 19.17 -3.16
CA GLY A 225 -24.85 19.67 -3.44
C GLY A 225 -25.66 18.88 -4.47
N LYS A 226 -25.15 17.73 -4.95
CA LYS A 226 -25.84 16.91 -5.96
C LYS A 226 -26.74 15.80 -5.38
N GLY A 227 -26.88 15.73 -4.05
CA GLY A 227 -27.68 14.70 -3.39
C GLY A 227 -27.08 13.29 -3.47
N ILE A 228 -25.78 13.20 -3.66
CA ILE A 228 -25.01 11.94 -3.74
C ILE A 228 -24.18 11.81 -2.48
N ASN A 229 -24.22 10.65 -1.83
CA ASN A 229 -23.35 10.30 -0.73
C ASN A 229 -22.07 9.63 -1.24
N VAL A 230 -20.96 9.85 -0.58
CA VAL A 230 -19.68 9.19 -0.88
C VAL A 230 -19.27 8.33 0.30
N TYR A 231 -18.87 7.10 -0.02
CA TYR A 231 -18.34 6.12 0.94
C TYR A 231 -16.94 5.69 0.54
N THR A 232 -16.06 5.61 1.52
CA THR A 232 -14.74 5.02 1.32
C THR A 232 -14.82 3.50 1.34
N HIS A 233 -13.82 2.86 0.75
CA HIS A 233 -13.62 1.42 0.82
C HIS A 233 -12.13 1.13 0.99
N CYS A 234 -11.80 0.10 1.76
CA CYS A 234 -10.44 -0.40 1.89
C CYS A 234 -9.46 0.70 2.37
N GLU A 235 -8.38 0.95 1.63
CA GLU A 235 -7.35 1.93 2.00
C GLU A 235 -7.81 3.40 1.95
N MET A 236 -9.01 3.67 1.47
CA MET A 236 -9.56 5.02 1.49
C MET A 236 -10.18 5.42 2.86
N LEU A 237 -10.43 4.46 3.78
CA LEU A 237 -10.97 4.73 5.12
C LEU A 237 -10.25 5.88 5.87
N PRO A 238 -8.91 5.97 5.88
CA PRO A 238 -8.19 7.03 6.58
C PRO A 238 -8.50 8.45 6.09
N ALA A 239 -9.07 8.62 4.89
CA ALA A 239 -9.49 9.91 4.38
C ALA A 239 -10.45 10.66 5.33
N HIS A 240 -11.26 9.93 6.09
CA HIS A 240 -12.15 10.49 7.11
C HIS A 240 -11.42 11.18 8.27
N GLY A 241 -10.15 10.90 8.47
CA GLY A 241 -9.31 11.57 9.47
C GLY A 241 -8.82 12.95 9.02
N TYR A 242 -8.69 13.19 7.72
CA TYR A 242 -8.13 14.43 7.18
C TYR A 242 -9.15 15.59 7.22
N PRO A 243 -8.86 16.72 7.93
CA PRO A 243 -9.79 17.85 8.04
C PRO A 243 -10.24 18.41 6.69
N GLY A 244 -9.33 18.47 5.71
CA GLY A 244 -9.62 18.95 4.35
C GLY A 244 -10.61 18.10 3.57
N LEU A 245 -10.75 16.82 3.90
CA LEU A 245 -11.67 15.89 3.27
C LEU A 245 -12.94 15.71 4.10
N LYS A 246 -12.83 15.52 5.42
CA LYS A 246 -14.02 15.35 6.28
C LYS A 246 -14.92 16.59 6.40
N LYS A 247 -14.46 17.76 5.92
CA LYS A 247 -15.31 18.96 5.82
C LYS A 247 -16.50 18.80 4.87
N TYR A 248 -16.43 17.83 3.94
CA TYR A 248 -17.54 17.55 3.02
C TYR A 248 -18.61 16.69 3.71
N PRO A 249 -19.83 17.25 3.98
CA PRO A 249 -20.83 16.57 4.81
C PRO A 249 -21.40 15.30 4.16
N HIS A 250 -21.21 15.10 2.85
CA HIS A 250 -21.65 13.92 2.10
C HIS A 250 -20.60 12.81 2.02
N LEU A 251 -19.41 12.99 2.60
CA LEU A 251 -18.47 11.91 2.89
C LEU A 251 -18.92 11.22 4.19
N LEU A 252 -19.76 10.19 4.08
CA LEU A 252 -20.56 9.71 5.21
C LEU A 252 -19.91 8.58 6.02
N GLY A 253 -19.31 7.59 5.35
CA GLY A 253 -18.85 6.40 6.03
C GLY A 253 -18.00 5.50 5.16
N ASN A 254 -17.80 4.27 5.63
CA ASN A 254 -17.00 3.26 4.94
C ASN A 254 -17.88 2.10 4.46
N PHE A 255 -17.78 1.76 3.19
CA PHE A 255 -18.48 0.64 2.57
C PHE A 255 -17.59 -0.61 2.65
N GLY A 256 -18.09 -1.68 3.25
CA GLY A 256 -17.39 -2.96 3.28
C GLY A 256 -16.09 -2.95 4.07
N THR A 257 -15.15 -3.79 3.64
CA THR A 257 -13.92 -4.10 4.35
C THR A 257 -12.68 -3.95 3.47
N ALA A 258 -11.78 -4.95 3.43
CA ALA A 258 -10.53 -4.89 2.69
C ALA A 258 -10.68 -5.43 1.25
N TRP A 259 -9.65 -5.20 0.44
CA TRP A 259 -9.58 -5.52 -0.98
C TRP A 259 -9.99 -6.98 -1.33
N GLN A 260 -9.70 -7.94 -0.48
CA GLN A 260 -10.02 -9.35 -0.72
C GLN A 260 -11.52 -9.66 -0.69
N SER A 261 -12.33 -8.78 -0.13
CA SER A 261 -13.79 -8.95 -0.03
C SER A 261 -14.56 -8.30 -1.17
N GLN A 262 -13.92 -7.53 -2.06
CA GLN A 262 -14.53 -6.74 -3.13
C GLN A 262 -15.58 -7.50 -3.95
N GLN A 263 -15.23 -8.70 -4.41
CA GLN A 263 -16.11 -9.49 -5.27
C GLN A 263 -17.42 -9.92 -4.61
N LYS A 264 -17.45 -9.97 -3.27
CA LYS A 264 -18.65 -10.25 -2.48
C LYS A 264 -19.36 -8.95 -2.11
N GLU A 265 -18.62 -7.95 -1.69
CA GLU A 265 -19.16 -6.69 -1.18
C GLU A 265 -19.80 -5.84 -2.28
N PHE A 266 -19.22 -5.87 -3.49
CA PHE A 266 -19.76 -5.13 -4.64
C PHE A 266 -20.77 -5.93 -5.47
N ASP A 267 -21.08 -7.18 -5.09
CA ASP A 267 -22.05 -7.99 -5.83
C ASP A 267 -23.42 -7.31 -5.87
N ASN A 268 -23.93 -7.01 -7.08
CA ASN A 268 -25.17 -6.29 -7.33
C ASN A 268 -25.29 -4.90 -6.62
N ILE A 269 -24.18 -4.25 -6.29
CA ILE A 269 -24.20 -2.93 -5.66
C ILE A 269 -24.99 -1.92 -6.51
N PRO A 270 -25.96 -1.14 -5.94
CA PRO A 270 -26.75 -0.15 -6.69
C PRO A 270 -26.01 1.21 -6.79
N ALA A 271 -24.71 1.19 -6.99
CA ALA A 271 -23.85 2.38 -7.03
C ALA A 271 -22.60 2.14 -7.88
N PRO A 272 -22.02 3.16 -8.50
CA PRO A 272 -20.72 3.06 -9.13
C PRO A 272 -19.60 2.99 -8.09
N VAL A 273 -18.52 2.31 -8.49
CA VAL A 273 -17.30 2.15 -7.69
C VAL A 273 -16.12 2.73 -8.45
N LEU A 274 -15.39 3.65 -7.82
CA LEU A 274 -14.18 4.27 -8.34
C LEU A 274 -12.94 3.63 -7.71
N PHE A 275 -12.05 3.09 -8.55
CA PHE A 275 -10.72 2.66 -8.14
C PHE A 275 -9.69 3.71 -8.53
N THR A 276 -9.08 4.34 -7.53
CA THR A 276 -8.04 5.35 -7.72
C THR A 276 -6.66 4.73 -7.86
N THR A 277 -6.45 3.58 -7.22
CA THR A 277 -5.20 2.80 -7.26
C THR A 277 -5.49 1.30 -7.04
N ASN A 278 -4.46 0.52 -6.70
CA ASN A 278 -4.59 -0.87 -6.25
C ASN A 278 -5.39 -0.93 -4.91
N CYS A 279 -5.91 -2.03 -4.46
CA CYS A 279 -5.84 -3.35 -5.10
C CYS A 279 -7.14 -3.62 -5.87
N LEU A 280 -7.09 -3.63 -7.18
CA LEU A 280 -8.23 -4.02 -8.00
C LEU A 280 -8.26 -5.56 -8.14
N MET A 281 -9.36 -6.19 -7.76
CA MET A 281 -9.64 -7.59 -8.11
C MET A 281 -10.44 -7.66 -9.41
N PRO A 282 -10.33 -8.76 -10.20
CA PRO A 282 -11.14 -8.94 -11.40
C PRO A 282 -12.63 -8.72 -11.09
N PRO A 283 -13.30 -7.71 -11.67
CA PRO A 283 -14.69 -7.42 -11.38
C PRO A 283 -15.61 -8.54 -11.87
N ARG A 284 -16.67 -8.83 -11.10
CA ARG A 284 -17.71 -9.77 -11.53
C ARG A 284 -18.69 -9.12 -12.48
N PRO A 285 -19.34 -9.89 -13.38
CA PRO A 285 -20.35 -9.34 -14.30
C PRO A 285 -21.49 -8.60 -13.61
N SER A 286 -21.81 -8.93 -12.35
CA SER A 286 -22.88 -8.34 -11.56
C SER A 286 -22.65 -6.86 -11.19
N TYR A 287 -21.41 -6.34 -11.36
CA TYR A 287 -21.08 -4.93 -11.06
C TYR A 287 -20.01 -4.33 -11.98
N ALA A 288 -19.45 -5.07 -12.92
CA ALA A 288 -18.35 -4.60 -13.78
C ALA A 288 -18.72 -3.35 -14.59
N ASP A 289 -19.98 -3.20 -15.00
CA ASP A 289 -20.53 -2.05 -15.71
C ASP A 289 -20.58 -0.76 -14.87
N ARG A 290 -20.33 -0.86 -13.57
CA ARG A 290 -20.36 0.22 -12.57
C ARG A 290 -18.97 0.56 -12.06
N VAL A 291 -17.93 -0.12 -12.55
CA VAL A 291 -16.55 0.11 -12.10
C VAL A 291 -15.85 1.12 -12.99
N TYR A 292 -15.23 2.10 -12.35
CA TYR A 292 -14.39 3.12 -12.98
C TYR A 292 -12.98 3.06 -12.39
N THR A 293 -12.01 3.42 -13.20
CA THR A 293 -10.60 3.48 -12.81
C THR A 293 -10.01 4.85 -13.15
N THR A 294 -8.95 5.25 -12.45
CA THR A 294 -8.17 6.45 -12.72
C THR A 294 -6.68 6.14 -12.76
N SER A 295 -5.86 7.13 -13.08
CA SER A 295 -4.40 7.07 -12.96
C SER A 295 -3.81 5.89 -13.77
N VAL A 296 -2.99 5.06 -13.13
CA VAL A 296 -2.36 3.89 -13.74
C VAL A 296 -3.18 2.60 -13.57
N VAL A 297 -4.32 2.69 -12.89
CA VAL A 297 -5.20 1.52 -12.69
C VAL A 297 -5.98 1.22 -13.94
N GLY A 298 -6.05 -0.04 -14.31
CA GLY A 298 -6.80 -0.46 -15.49
C GLY A 298 -7.21 -1.92 -15.45
N TYR A 299 -8.33 -2.19 -16.08
CA TYR A 299 -8.80 -3.55 -16.35
C TYR A 299 -9.55 -3.56 -17.67
N GLU A 300 -9.37 -4.58 -18.48
CA GLU A 300 -10.00 -4.68 -19.79
C GLU A 300 -11.53 -4.52 -19.70
N GLY A 301 -12.08 -3.63 -20.52
CA GLY A 301 -13.53 -3.36 -20.58
C GLY A 301 -14.07 -2.43 -19.49
N LEU A 302 -13.28 -1.99 -18.53
CA LEU A 302 -13.72 -0.98 -17.56
C LEU A 302 -13.63 0.44 -18.11
N ARG A 303 -14.45 1.33 -17.57
CA ARG A 303 -14.40 2.75 -17.87
C ARG A 303 -13.23 3.40 -17.16
N HIS A 304 -12.39 4.12 -17.90
CA HIS A 304 -11.24 4.82 -17.35
C HIS A 304 -11.43 6.34 -17.43
N ILE A 305 -11.21 7.04 -16.33
CA ILE A 305 -11.27 8.49 -16.23
C ILE A 305 -9.83 9.01 -16.18
N SER A 306 -9.38 9.58 -17.28
CA SER A 306 -8.05 10.19 -17.37
C SER A 306 -8.07 11.62 -16.81
N GLY A 307 -6.95 12.05 -16.23
CA GLY A 307 -6.72 13.46 -15.93
C GLY A 307 -6.32 14.25 -17.17
N ASP A 308 -6.55 15.56 -17.16
CA ASP A 308 -5.96 16.51 -18.10
C ASP A 308 -4.46 16.76 -17.78
N GLU A 309 -3.86 17.75 -18.43
CA GLU A 309 -2.45 18.13 -18.22
C GLU A 309 -2.13 18.56 -16.77
N ASN A 310 -3.13 19.02 -16.02
CA ASN A 310 -3.05 19.40 -14.61
C ASN A 310 -3.57 18.31 -13.67
N ASN A 311 -3.76 17.08 -14.17
CA ASN A 311 -4.35 15.95 -13.45
C ASN A 311 -5.78 16.20 -12.93
N ARG A 312 -6.54 17.13 -13.55
CA ARG A 312 -7.96 17.35 -13.25
C ARG A 312 -8.78 16.28 -13.97
N LYS A 313 -9.66 15.63 -13.22
CA LYS A 313 -10.50 14.53 -13.70
C LYS A 313 -11.96 14.97 -13.80
N ASP A 314 -12.66 14.57 -14.86
CA ASP A 314 -14.09 14.78 -15.01
C ASP A 314 -14.84 13.54 -14.53
N PHE A 315 -15.44 13.62 -13.36
CA PHE A 315 -16.23 12.55 -12.76
C PHE A 315 -17.71 12.60 -13.17
N THR A 316 -18.10 13.44 -14.12
CA THR A 316 -19.50 13.53 -14.60
C THR A 316 -20.09 12.16 -14.97
N PRO A 317 -19.43 11.27 -15.72
CA PRO A 317 -20.00 9.96 -16.05
C PRO A 317 -20.31 9.09 -14.84
N LEU A 318 -19.45 9.15 -13.81
CA LEU A 318 -19.61 8.44 -12.55
C LEU A 318 -20.80 9.00 -11.75
N ILE A 319 -20.90 10.33 -11.69
CA ILE A 319 -21.97 11.07 -11.01
C ILE A 319 -23.34 10.77 -11.65
N GLU A 320 -23.43 10.84 -12.97
CA GLU A 320 -24.66 10.54 -13.72
C GLU A 320 -25.10 9.10 -13.51
N GLN A 321 -24.17 8.14 -13.49
CA GLN A 321 -24.50 6.76 -13.21
C GLN A 321 -25.01 6.57 -11.78
N ALA A 322 -24.41 7.24 -10.77
CA ALA A 322 -24.90 7.18 -9.39
C ALA A 322 -26.34 7.69 -9.26
N LEU A 323 -26.65 8.82 -9.90
CA LEU A 323 -28.00 9.38 -9.92
C LEU A 323 -29.00 8.45 -10.64
N SER A 324 -28.59 7.86 -11.76
CA SER A 324 -29.41 6.93 -12.53
C SER A 324 -29.71 5.63 -11.77
N LEU A 325 -28.75 5.09 -11.02
CA LEU A 325 -28.91 3.89 -10.22
C LEU A 325 -29.78 4.12 -8.97
N GLY A 326 -29.79 5.34 -8.43
CA GLY A 326 -30.64 5.75 -7.32
C GLY A 326 -30.23 5.23 -5.94
N GLY A 327 -29.27 4.32 -5.86
CA GLY A 327 -28.81 3.75 -4.59
C GLY A 327 -29.78 2.79 -3.92
N TYR A 328 -29.65 2.60 -2.61
CA TYR A 328 -30.58 1.79 -1.83
C TYR A 328 -31.88 2.54 -1.53
N GLU A 329 -33.02 1.84 -1.56
CA GLU A 329 -34.34 2.41 -1.25
C GLU A 329 -34.51 2.73 0.26
N HIS A 330 -33.79 1.99 1.11
CA HIS A 330 -33.75 2.14 2.56
C HIS A 330 -32.31 2.17 3.04
N ASP A 331 -32.07 2.66 4.27
CA ASP A 331 -30.77 2.55 4.93
C ASP A 331 -30.34 1.07 4.95
N HIS A 332 -29.12 0.81 4.51
CA HIS A 332 -28.57 -0.53 4.40
C HIS A 332 -27.51 -0.74 5.48
N SER A 333 -27.75 -1.69 6.37
CA SER A 333 -26.83 -1.99 7.47
C SER A 333 -25.68 -2.86 7.00
N MET A 334 -24.46 -2.42 7.26
CA MET A 334 -23.23 -3.18 7.05
C MET A 334 -22.42 -3.22 8.33
N SER A 335 -21.64 -4.27 8.49
CA SER A 335 -20.72 -4.42 9.63
C SER A 335 -19.32 -4.83 9.16
N GLY A 336 -18.34 -4.59 10.01
CA GLY A 336 -17.02 -5.22 9.88
C GLY A 336 -17.08 -6.73 10.06
N ILE A 337 -15.96 -7.40 9.90
CA ILE A 337 -15.91 -8.88 9.92
C ILE A 337 -16.21 -9.49 11.30
N ASN A 338 -16.09 -8.71 12.37
CA ASN A 338 -16.39 -9.11 13.74
C ASN A 338 -17.77 -8.62 14.22
N GLY A 339 -18.56 -7.99 13.33
CA GLY A 339 -19.91 -7.50 13.60
C GLY A 339 -20.01 -6.06 14.11
N GLY A 340 -18.90 -5.34 14.18
CA GLY A 340 -18.91 -3.91 14.57
C GLY A 340 -19.44 -3.00 13.45
N HIS A 341 -20.19 -1.96 13.82
CA HIS A 341 -20.80 -0.98 12.91
C HIS A 341 -20.08 0.37 12.91
N MET A 342 -19.00 0.49 13.66
CA MET A 342 -18.25 1.73 13.80
C MET A 342 -16.76 1.43 13.75
N LEU A 343 -16.08 2.11 12.83
CA LEU A 343 -14.63 2.09 12.71
C LEU A 343 -14.05 3.37 13.29
N THR A 344 -12.78 3.36 13.65
CA THR A 344 -12.07 4.56 14.10
C THR A 344 -10.77 4.67 13.33
N THR A 345 -10.45 5.87 12.84
CA THR A 345 -9.22 6.18 12.10
C THR A 345 -8.67 7.55 12.49
N GLY A 346 -7.54 7.96 11.93
CA GLY A 346 -6.98 9.31 12.13
C GLY A 346 -5.95 9.42 13.25
N PHE A 347 -5.42 8.31 13.75
CA PHE A 347 -4.32 8.28 14.73
C PHE A 347 -2.93 8.32 14.03
N ALA A 348 -2.74 9.24 13.06
CA ALA A 348 -1.43 9.47 12.48
C ALA A 348 -0.44 10.01 13.52
N HIS A 349 0.85 10.13 13.13
CA HIS A 349 1.90 10.54 14.08
C HIS A 349 1.57 11.86 14.80
N SER A 350 1.00 12.86 14.13
CA SER A 350 0.64 14.13 14.75
C SER A 350 -0.38 13.95 15.89
N ALA A 351 -1.41 13.10 15.68
CA ALA A 351 -2.41 12.82 16.70
C ALA A 351 -1.83 12.03 17.88
N VAL A 352 -1.04 10.98 17.61
CA VAL A 352 -0.42 10.16 18.67
C VAL A 352 0.62 10.97 19.44
N LEU A 353 1.47 11.74 18.77
CA LEU A 353 2.51 12.53 19.41
C LEU A 353 1.98 13.76 20.16
N SER A 354 0.79 14.26 19.83
CA SER A 354 0.13 15.29 20.66
C SER A 354 -0.23 14.77 22.06
N HIS A 355 -0.39 13.45 22.22
CA HIS A 355 -0.60 12.75 23.48
C HIS A 355 0.67 12.03 24.00
N ALA A 356 1.85 12.35 23.45
CA ALA A 356 3.11 11.70 23.85
C ALA A 356 3.39 11.82 25.36
N PRO A 357 3.17 12.97 26.04
CA PRO A 357 3.40 13.05 27.49
C PRO A 357 2.52 12.07 28.30
N GLU A 358 1.26 11.87 27.89
CA GLU A 358 0.34 10.91 28.50
C GLU A 358 0.78 9.48 28.25
N LEU A 359 1.14 9.16 27.01
CA LEU A 359 1.60 7.83 26.61
C LEU A 359 2.92 7.45 27.30
N ILE A 360 3.87 8.39 27.39
CA ILE A 360 5.14 8.17 28.09
C ILE A 360 4.88 7.91 29.58
N ARG A 361 4.02 8.70 30.25
CA ARG A 361 3.63 8.46 31.65
C ARG A 361 2.95 7.11 31.82
N ALA A 362 2.08 6.71 30.90
CA ALA A 362 1.39 5.41 30.96
C ALA A 362 2.39 4.24 30.84
N ILE A 363 3.41 4.36 29.99
CA ILE A 363 4.48 3.36 29.86
C ILE A 363 5.35 3.35 31.15
N GLN A 364 5.78 4.51 31.63
CA GLN A 364 6.62 4.61 32.84
C GLN A 364 5.93 4.10 34.09
N SER A 365 4.63 4.30 34.22
CA SER A 365 3.82 3.81 35.34
C SER A 365 3.45 2.32 35.22
N GLY A 366 3.72 1.68 34.08
CA GLY A 366 3.30 0.31 33.81
C GLY A 366 1.81 0.15 33.48
N ALA A 367 1.09 1.26 33.26
CA ALA A 367 -0.29 1.21 32.77
C ALA A 367 -0.35 0.70 31.31
N VAL A 368 0.68 1.01 30.50
CA VAL A 368 0.94 0.41 29.18
C VAL A 368 2.25 -0.36 29.29
N LYS A 369 2.19 -1.68 29.19
CA LYS A 369 3.38 -2.54 29.28
C LYS A 369 3.93 -2.95 27.95
N HIS A 370 3.10 -2.97 26.91
CA HIS A 370 3.53 -3.36 25.56
C HIS A 370 2.75 -2.62 24.48
N ILE A 371 3.42 -2.39 23.35
CA ILE A 371 2.84 -1.83 22.13
C ILE A 371 3.01 -2.87 21.02
N PHE A 372 1.93 -3.23 20.37
CA PHE A 372 1.95 -4.09 19.18
C PHE A 372 1.65 -3.24 17.95
N LEU A 373 2.56 -3.23 16.96
CA LEU A 373 2.24 -2.74 15.63
C LEU A 373 1.75 -3.94 14.79
N VAL A 374 0.43 -4.07 14.66
CA VAL A 374 -0.21 -5.14 13.89
C VAL A 374 -0.77 -4.54 12.62
N GLY A 375 -0.12 -4.73 11.48
CA GLY A 375 -0.52 -4.05 10.25
C GLY A 375 0.04 -4.67 8.98
N GLY A 376 -0.34 -4.09 7.86
CA GLY A 376 0.06 -4.50 6.52
C GLY A 376 -1.12 -4.95 5.67
N CYS A 377 -0.85 -5.68 4.58
CA CYS A 377 -1.87 -5.91 3.55
C CYS A 377 -2.77 -7.12 3.81
N ASP A 378 -2.27 -8.14 4.48
CA ASP A 378 -2.85 -9.48 4.62
C ASP A 378 -3.26 -10.10 3.25
N GLY A 379 -3.82 -11.27 3.22
CA GLY A 379 -4.15 -11.95 1.98
C GLY A 379 -5.58 -12.47 1.91
N ALA A 380 -5.96 -12.96 0.71
CA ALA A 380 -7.33 -13.39 0.40
C ALA A 380 -7.63 -14.88 0.70
N HIS A 381 -6.66 -15.69 1.10
CA HIS A 381 -6.93 -17.11 1.32
C HIS A 381 -7.98 -17.33 2.41
N PRO A 382 -8.96 -18.22 2.19
CA PRO A 382 -9.94 -18.58 3.20
C PRO A 382 -9.29 -19.12 4.49
N GLY A 383 -9.94 -18.91 5.64
CA GLY A 383 -9.49 -19.41 6.93
C GLY A 383 -8.36 -18.59 7.58
N ARG A 384 -7.97 -17.45 7.01
CA ARG A 384 -7.00 -16.54 7.62
C ARG A 384 -7.65 -15.72 8.73
N ASN A 385 -7.33 -16.05 9.96
CA ASN A 385 -7.78 -15.33 11.15
C ASN A 385 -6.63 -15.03 12.11
N TYR A 386 -5.38 -15.29 11.73
CA TYR A 386 -4.22 -15.09 12.61
C TYR A 386 -4.22 -13.72 13.27
N TYR A 387 -4.32 -12.65 12.49
CA TYR A 387 -4.24 -11.27 13.02
C TYR A 387 -5.44 -10.91 13.90
N THR A 388 -6.64 -11.39 13.57
CA THR A 388 -7.83 -11.26 14.43
C THR A 388 -7.62 -11.93 15.79
N GLU A 389 -7.19 -13.18 15.77
CA GLU A 389 -6.98 -13.95 17.02
C GLU A 389 -5.77 -13.43 17.79
N PHE A 390 -4.72 -12.98 17.12
CA PHE A 390 -3.58 -12.35 17.77
C PHE A 390 -4.00 -11.09 18.54
N VAL A 391 -4.75 -10.19 17.89
CA VAL A 391 -5.19 -8.92 18.50
C VAL A 391 -6.19 -9.17 19.67
N LYS A 392 -7.08 -10.15 19.55
CA LYS A 392 -7.98 -10.54 20.66
C LYS A 392 -7.24 -11.04 21.90
N GLN A 393 -6.03 -11.59 21.72
CA GLN A 393 -5.20 -12.13 22.82
C GLN A 393 -4.24 -11.09 23.40
N THR A 394 -4.16 -9.87 22.85
CA THR A 394 -3.30 -8.83 23.41
C THR A 394 -3.71 -8.49 24.85
N PRO A 395 -2.75 -8.37 25.78
CA PRO A 395 -3.04 -8.00 27.19
C PRO A 395 -3.82 -6.70 27.30
N MET A 396 -4.63 -6.57 28.35
CA MET A 396 -5.43 -5.37 28.60
C MET A 396 -4.59 -4.10 28.85
N ASP A 397 -3.34 -4.28 29.28
CA ASP A 397 -2.34 -3.24 29.49
C ASP A 397 -1.42 -3.04 28.28
N SER A 398 -1.94 -3.27 27.07
CA SER A 398 -1.22 -3.07 25.80
C SER A 398 -1.99 -2.20 24.80
N LEU A 399 -1.25 -1.50 23.95
CA LEU A 399 -1.76 -0.77 22.78
C LEU A 399 -1.54 -1.58 21.51
N VAL A 400 -2.47 -1.44 20.56
CA VAL A 400 -2.38 -1.98 19.21
C VAL A 400 -2.37 -0.82 18.23
N LEU A 401 -1.22 -0.51 17.65
CA LEU A 401 -1.11 0.37 16.49
C LEU A 401 -1.41 -0.44 15.24
N THR A 402 -2.18 0.11 14.32
CA THR A 402 -2.49 -0.57 13.07
C THR A 402 -2.46 0.39 11.89
N LEU A 403 -2.29 -0.16 10.69
CA LEU A 403 -2.35 0.55 9.42
C LEU A 403 -2.59 -0.44 8.27
N ALA A 404 -2.93 0.09 7.09
CA ALA A 404 -3.16 -0.68 5.87
C ALA A 404 -4.36 -1.63 5.93
N CYS A 405 -4.57 -2.46 4.89
CA CYS A 405 -5.75 -3.32 4.75
C CYS A 405 -5.90 -4.38 5.85
N GLY A 406 -4.78 -4.80 6.45
CA GLY A 406 -4.78 -5.81 7.53
C GLY A 406 -5.60 -5.37 8.75
N LYS A 407 -5.77 -4.07 8.97
CA LYS A 407 -6.62 -3.53 10.05
C LYS A 407 -8.04 -4.08 10.04
N TYR A 408 -8.61 -4.34 8.86
CA TYR A 408 -9.99 -4.83 8.73
C TYR A 408 -10.22 -6.22 9.33
N ARG A 409 -9.17 -6.92 9.74
CA ARG A 409 -9.29 -8.17 10.50
C ARG A 409 -9.78 -7.95 11.93
N PHE A 410 -9.66 -6.71 12.46
CA PHE A 410 -9.94 -6.44 13.87
C PHE A 410 -10.34 -4.98 14.20
N ASN A 411 -10.33 -4.04 13.24
CA ASN A 411 -10.60 -2.63 13.52
C ASN A 411 -12.06 -2.32 13.89
N ASP A 412 -12.95 -3.28 13.73
CA ASP A 412 -14.34 -3.24 14.19
C ASP A 412 -14.56 -3.88 15.59
N LEU A 413 -13.46 -4.33 16.25
CA LEU A 413 -13.50 -4.79 17.64
C LEU A 413 -13.49 -3.60 18.59
N ASP A 414 -14.26 -3.70 19.68
CA ASP A 414 -14.11 -2.84 20.83
C ASP A 414 -13.25 -3.54 21.91
N LEU A 415 -11.99 -3.14 22.02
CA LEU A 415 -11.06 -3.65 23.02
C LEU A 415 -10.97 -2.76 24.27
N GLY A 416 -11.79 -1.70 24.36
CA GLY A 416 -11.74 -0.73 25.45
C GLY A 416 -10.56 0.24 25.34
N GLU A 417 -10.13 0.77 26.49
CA GLU A 417 -9.12 1.82 26.60
C GLU A 417 -7.96 1.39 27.51
N VAL A 418 -6.79 1.99 27.27
CA VAL A 418 -5.62 1.88 28.14
C VAL A 418 -4.87 3.21 28.18
N GLY A 419 -4.47 3.66 29.36
CA GLY A 419 -3.77 4.94 29.52
C GLY A 419 -4.54 6.17 29.02
N GLY A 420 -5.88 6.09 28.93
CA GLY A 420 -6.73 7.16 28.39
C GLY A 420 -6.83 7.19 26.87
N LEU A 421 -6.33 6.17 26.18
CA LEU A 421 -6.41 6.01 24.73
C LEU A 421 -7.19 4.75 24.35
N PRO A 422 -7.93 4.73 23.22
CA PRO A 422 -8.45 3.48 22.67
C PRO A 422 -7.31 2.49 22.46
N ARG A 423 -7.56 1.20 22.76
CA ARG A 423 -6.52 0.19 22.60
C ARG A 423 -6.14 -0.10 21.14
N ILE A 424 -7.00 0.21 20.18
CA ILE A 424 -6.68 0.12 18.75
C ILE A 424 -6.56 1.53 18.19
N LEU A 425 -5.40 1.87 17.62
CA LEU A 425 -5.10 3.14 17.00
C LEU A 425 -4.80 2.93 15.51
N ASP A 426 -5.75 3.27 14.64
CA ASP A 426 -5.56 3.22 13.18
C ASP A 426 -4.76 4.45 12.72
N MET A 427 -3.53 4.22 12.31
CA MET A 427 -2.55 5.24 11.91
C MET A 427 -2.68 5.66 10.44
N GLY A 428 -3.50 4.96 9.63
CA GLY A 428 -3.72 5.34 8.25
C GLY A 428 -3.62 4.22 7.23
N GLN A 429 -3.38 4.60 5.98
CA GLN A 429 -3.11 3.72 4.85
C GLN A 429 -1.74 3.01 5.00
N CYS A 430 -1.45 2.04 4.12
CA CYS A 430 -0.07 1.58 3.96
C CYS A 430 0.87 2.72 3.51
N ASN A 431 0.34 3.71 2.78
CA ASN A 431 1.03 4.95 2.43
C ASN A 431 1.43 5.79 3.65
N ASP A 432 0.74 5.63 4.79
CA ASP A 432 0.99 6.36 6.04
C ASP A 432 1.92 5.57 7.00
N ALA A 433 2.61 4.54 6.53
CA ALA A 433 3.55 3.76 7.35
C ALA A 433 4.68 4.63 7.95
N TYR A 434 4.97 5.78 7.36
CA TYR A 434 5.84 6.81 7.93
C TYR A 434 5.38 7.26 9.33
N SER A 435 4.06 7.37 9.55
CA SER A 435 3.50 7.70 10.88
C SER A 435 3.94 6.74 11.97
N ALA A 436 3.92 5.43 11.69
CA ALA A 436 4.36 4.43 12.67
C ALA A 436 5.87 4.54 12.97
N ILE A 437 6.68 4.77 11.95
CA ILE A 437 8.12 4.99 12.10
C ILE A 437 8.39 6.25 12.96
N ARG A 438 7.70 7.35 12.69
CA ARG A 438 7.83 8.60 13.44
C ARG A 438 7.47 8.44 14.91
N VAL A 439 6.39 7.70 15.22
CA VAL A 439 5.99 7.43 16.61
C VAL A 439 7.04 6.57 17.32
N ALA A 440 7.52 5.51 16.68
CA ALA A 440 8.55 4.65 17.26
C ALA A 440 9.87 5.41 17.54
N LEU A 441 10.32 6.22 16.59
CA LEU A 441 11.54 7.03 16.76
C LEU A 441 11.37 8.09 17.87
N ALA A 442 10.22 8.76 17.93
CA ALA A 442 9.96 9.78 18.97
C ALA A 442 9.87 9.16 20.38
N LEU A 443 9.30 7.96 20.51
CA LEU A 443 9.30 7.23 21.78
C LEU A 443 10.72 6.81 22.17
N ALA A 444 11.52 6.28 21.23
CA ALA A 444 12.91 5.91 21.49
C ALA A 444 13.74 7.11 21.96
N GLU A 445 13.60 8.26 21.32
CA GLU A 445 14.23 9.52 21.72
C GLU A 445 13.79 9.93 23.14
N ALA A 446 12.48 9.91 23.43
CA ALA A 446 11.93 10.29 24.74
C ALA A 446 12.41 9.38 25.89
N PHE A 447 12.67 8.10 25.61
CA PHE A 447 13.22 7.14 26.59
C PHE A 447 14.74 7.08 26.58
N GLY A 448 15.42 7.77 25.67
CA GLY A 448 16.88 7.73 25.54
C GLY A 448 17.43 6.35 25.17
N CYS A 449 16.70 5.59 24.37
CA CYS A 449 17.04 4.22 23.97
C CYS A 449 16.91 4.02 22.44
N SER A 450 17.23 2.86 21.93
CA SER A 450 16.94 2.51 20.53
C SER A 450 15.49 2.04 20.36
N VAL A 451 14.96 2.06 19.12
CA VAL A 451 13.62 1.50 18.83
C VAL A 451 13.54 0.02 19.24
N ASN A 452 14.65 -0.71 19.16
CA ASN A 452 14.72 -2.13 19.52
C ASN A 452 14.64 -2.40 21.02
N ASP A 453 14.83 -1.37 21.85
CA ASP A 453 14.76 -1.46 23.31
C ASP A 453 13.38 -1.03 23.85
N LEU A 454 12.51 -0.51 22.99
CA LEU A 454 11.14 -0.17 23.36
C LEU A 454 10.30 -1.44 23.61
N PRO A 455 9.28 -1.39 24.46
CA PRO A 455 8.30 -2.47 24.60
C PRO A 455 7.36 -2.49 23.37
N LEU A 456 7.96 -2.60 22.17
CA LEU A 456 7.30 -2.54 20.88
C LEU A 456 7.63 -3.79 20.07
N THR A 457 6.60 -4.47 19.56
CA THR A 457 6.76 -5.58 18.61
C THR A 457 5.96 -5.32 17.35
N LEU A 458 6.61 -5.55 16.19
CA LEU A 458 6.00 -5.45 14.88
C LEU A 458 5.53 -6.84 14.43
N VAL A 459 4.23 -6.98 14.20
CA VAL A 459 3.56 -8.20 13.70
C VAL A 459 2.95 -7.85 12.34
N LEU A 460 3.74 -8.05 11.30
CA LEU A 460 3.48 -7.50 9.99
C LEU A 460 2.84 -8.53 9.06
N SER A 461 1.92 -8.05 8.21
CA SER A 461 1.42 -8.80 7.07
C SER A 461 1.84 -8.14 5.76
N TRP A 462 2.09 -8.95 4.73
CA TRP A 462 2.42 -8.44 3.43
C TRP A 462 1.57 -9.07 2.32
N TYR A 463 1.41 -8.37 1.23
CA TYR A 463 0.74 -8.86 0.03
C TYR A 463 1.46 -8.40 -1.24
N GLU A 464 1.79 -7.12 -1.35
CA GLU A 464 2.32 -6.52 -2.55
C GLU A 464 3.55 -5.62 -2.27
N GLN A 465 4.06 -4.95 -3.29
CA GLN A 465 5.37 -4.34 -3.32
C GLN A 465 5.54 -3.14 -2.39
N LYS A 466 4.46 -2.44 -2.01
CA LYS A 466 4.56 -1.38 -0.99
C LYS A 466 4.96 -1.94 0.37
N ALA A 467 4.49 -3.15 0.71
CA ALA A 467 4.97 -3.81 1.92
C ALA A 467 6.46 -4.19 1.82
N VAL A 468 6.96 -4.50 0.63
CA VAL A 468 8.39 -4.77 0.40
C VAL A 468 9.22 -3.50 0.66
N CYS A 469 8.88 -2.37 0.05
CA CYS A 469 9.66 -1.13 0.26
C CYS A 469 9.61 -0.66 1.72
N ILE A 470 8.48 -0.84 2.44
CA ILE A 470 8.40 -0.56 3.89
C ILE A 470 9.35 -1.48 4.67
N LEU A 471 9.35 -2.80 4.39
CA LEU A 471 10.26 -3.74 5.06
C LEU A 471 11.73 -3.32 4.85
N LEU A 472 12.13 -2.97 3.62
CA LEU A 472 13.49 -2.51 3.33
C LEU A 472 13.84 -1.23 4.09
N THR A 473 12.88 -0.31 4.26
CA THR A 473 13.06 0.88 5.11
C THR A 473 13.27 0.49 6.58
N LEU A 474 12.47 -0.41 7.13
CA LEU A 474 12.64 -0.87 8.52
C LEU A 474 14.00 -1.54 8.73
N LEU A 475 14.44 -2.38 7.79
CA LEU A 475 15.77 -3.00 7.84
C LEU A 475 16.90 -1.97 7.77
N SER A 476 16.78 -0.96 6.90
CA SER A 476 17.78 0.11 6.76
C SER A 476 17.88 1.02 8.00
N LEU A 477 16.81 1.09 8.79
CA LEU A 477 16.79 1.75 10.11
C LEU A 477 17.32 0.85 11.24
N GLY A 478 17.72 -0.39 10.94
CA GLY A 478 18.21 -1.34 11.93
C GLY A 478 17.13 -1.90 12.87
N ILE A 479 15.85 -1.83 12.47
CA ILE A 479 14.74 -2.37 13.28
C ILE A 479 14.76 -3.89 13.21
N LYS A 480 14.61 -4.53 14.38
CA LYS A 480 14.79 -5.97 14.58
C LYS A 480 13.55 -6.62 15.20
N ASN A 481 13.61 -7.96 15.30
CA ASN A 481 12.60 -8.77 15.99
C ASN A 481 11.17 -8.61 15.45
N MET A 482 11.03 -8.49 14.13
CA MET A 482 9.75 -8.39 13.46
C MET A 482 9.17 -9.79 13.15
N TYR A 483 7.86 -9.93 13.30
CA TYR A 483 7.10 -11.09 12.80
C TYR A 483 6.51 -10.75 11.43
N LEU A 484 6.66 -11.67 10.47
CA LEU A 484 6.18 -11.46 9.09
C LEU A 484 5.30 -12.62 8.64
N GLY A 485 4.14 -12.30 8.14
CA GLY A 485 3.19 -13.25 7.60
C GLY A 485 2.40 -12.75 6.42
N PRO A 486 1.50 -13.59 5.93
CA PRO A 486 1.22 -14.97 6.36
C PRO A 486 2.24 -16.01 5.84
N THR A 487 3.10 -15.64 4.90
CA THR A 487 4.20 -16.45 4.38
C THR A 487 5.44 -15.58 4.20
N MET A 488 6.62 -16.17 4.13
CA MET A 488 7.80 -15.46 3.63
C MET A 488 7.64 -15.18 2.13
N PRO A 489 8.24 -14.07 1.61
CA PRO A 489 8.19 -13.74 0.19
C PRO A 489 8.84 -14.81 -0.68
N ALA A 490 8.11 -15.28 -1.72
CA ALA A 490 8.58 -16.33 -2.63
C ALA A 490 9.82 -15.94 -3.45
N PHE A 491 10.10 -14.65 -3.59
CA PHE A 491 11.27 -14.16 -4.30
C PHE A 491 12.55 -14.14 -3.43
N LEU A 492 12.44 -14.38 -2.12
CA LEU A 492 13.61 -14.47 -1.24
C LEU A 492 14.18 -15.89 -1.29
N SER A 493 15.47 -16.01 -1.57
CA SER A 493 16.20 -17.28 -1.47
C SER A 493 16.34 -17.72 -0.02
N GLU A 494 16.63 -18.99 0.22
CA GLU A 494 16.88 -19.53 1.56
C GLU A 494 18.04 -18.81 2.24
N THR A 495 19.12 -18.49 1.50
CA THR A 495 20.28 -17.74 2.00
C THR A 495 19.90 -16.33 2.45
N VAL A 496 19.09 -15.63 1.64
CA VAL A 496 18.63 -14.28 1.98
C VAL A 496 17.69 -14.32 3.19
N VAL A 497 16.74 -15.26 3.23
CA VAL A 497 15.85 -15.46 4.40
C VAL A 497 16.68 -15.74 5.64
N LYS A 498 17.67 -16.64 5.57
CA LYS A 498 18.56 -16.93 6.70
C LYS A 498 19.30 -15.68 7.17
N THR A 499 19.82 -14.88 6.26
CA THR A 499 20.49 -13.62 6.60
C THR A 499 19.54 -12.65 7.32
N LEU A 500 18.29 -12.52 6.88
CA LEU A 500 17.28 -11.66 7.53
C LEU A 500 16.91 -12.18 8.93
N VAL A 501 16.81 -13.49 9.09
CA VAL A 501 16.57 -14.11 10.41
C VAL A 501 17.75 -13.88 11.34
N ASP A 502 18.98 -14.16 10.91
CA ASP A 502 20.17 -14.09 11.75
C ASP A 502 20.57 -12.65 12.11
N ALA A 503 20.48 -11.70 11.16
CA ALA A 503 20.92 -10.33 11.37
C ALA A 503 19.85 -9.42 11.99
N TYR A 504 18.58 -9.64 11.65
CA TYR A 504 17.47 -8.75 12.04
C TYR A 504 16.43 -9.44 12.93
N GLY A 505 16.54 -10.73 13.19
CA GLY A 505 15.55 -11.47 13.95
C GLY A 505 14.16 -11.51 13.27
N LEU A 506 14.12 -11.43 11.93
CA LEU A 506 12.88 -11.55 11.17
C LEU A 506 12.33 -12.97 11.33
N ARG A 507 11.08 -13.11 11.73
CA ARG A 507 10.44 -14.39 12.03
C ARG A 507 9.17 -14.59 11.23
N PRO A 508 8.95 -15.76 10.66
CA PRO A 508 7.63 -16.11 10.17
C PRO A 508 6.65 -16.19 11.34
N ILE A 509 5.40 -15.77 11.12
CA ILE A 509 4.32 -16.03 12.09
C ILE A 509 4.07 -17.54 12.20
N THR A 510 3.62 -17.98 13.38
CA THR A 510 3.27 -19.37 13.66
C THR A 510 1.81 -19.51 14.08
N ALA A 511 1.53 -19.74 15.36
CA ALA A 511 0.20 -19.67 15.92
C ALA A 511 0.06 -18.41 16.81
N PRO A 512 -1.10 -17.72 16.82
CA PRO A 512 -1.28 -16.47 17.56
C PRO A 512 -0.84 -16.55 19.01
N GLN A 513 -1.21 -17.61 19.73
CA GLN A 513 -0.84 -17.81 21.12
C GLN A 513 0.66 -18.05 21.30
N GLN A 514 1.26 -18.87 20.44
CA GLN A 514 2.71 -19.16 20.54
C GLN A 514 3.55 -17.91 20.29
N ASP A 515 3.16 -17.12 19.31
CA ASP A 515 3.86 -15.86 19.02
C ASP A 515 3.64 -14.84 20.14
N MET A 516 2.43 -14.75 20.69
CA MET A 516 2.13 -13.89 21.84
C MET A 516 2.99 -14.27 23.06
N ASP A 517 3.03 -15.56 23.41
CA ASP A 517 3.84 -16.07 24.53
C ASP A 517 5.33 -15.78 24.31
N ALA A 518 5.82 -16.01 23.08
CA ALA A 518 7.20 -15.75 22.72
C ALA A 518 7.57 -14.25 22.77
N ILE A 519 6.63 -13.34 22.53
CA ILE A 519 6.83 -11.90 22.63
C ILE A 519 6.87 -11.48 24.09
N LEU A 520 5.88 -11.88 24.87
CA LEU A 520 5.70 -11.42 26.24
C LEU A 520 6.71 -12.04 27.23
N HIS A 521 7.24 -13.23 26.96
CA HIS A 521 8.25 -13.89 27.81
C HIS A 521 9.70 -13.54 27.46
N ARG A 522 9.93 -12.59 26.54
CA ARG A 522 11.28 -12.07 26.22
C ARG A 522 11.72 -10.90 27.09
N GLY A 523 10.82 -10.38 27.91
CA GLY A 523 11.08 -9.29 28.84
C GLY A 523 11.77 -9.75 30.14
#